data_925b2d08a1f2b88a3c7d0e17c97be4b0
#
_entry.id   925b2d08a1f2b88a3c7d0e17c97be4b0
#
_cell.length_a   1.000
_cell.length_b   1.000
_cell.length_c   1.000
_cell.angle_alpha   90.00
_cell.angle_beta   90.00
_cell.angle_gamma   90.00
#
_symmetry.space_group_name_H-M   'P 1'
#
loop_
_entity.id
_entity.type
_entity.pdbx_description
1 polymer ?
#
loop_
_entity_poly.entity_id
_entity_poly.type
_entity_poly.pdbx_seq_one_letter_code
_entity_poly.pdbx_strand_id
1 'polypeptide(L)'
;LQQLLGGAPFIISGACGMFRTDVLRKFGFSDRTKVEDLDLTWTLVANGYRIRQANRCIVYPQECNSPREEWRRWRRWIVGYAVCMRLHKRLLFSRFGIFSIFPMLLVVLYGVGIYLTTWFNEFITTGPHGVVLAMFPLIWIGVVCVIGAFSAWFHRCWLLVPLAPLSVVYVL
;
A
#
# COMPACT_ATOMS: atom_id res chain seq x y z
N LEU A 1 -11.05 5.06 5.73
CA LEU A 1 -11.27 6.05 4.66
C LEU A 1 -11.56 5.38 3.32
N GLN A 2 -10.72 4.43 2.83
CA GLN A 2 -10.91 3.70 1.56
C GLN A 2 -12.28 3.04 1.48
N GLN A 3 -12.70 2.31 2.51
CA GLN A 3 -14.00 1.65 2.57
C GLN A 3 -15.16 2.66 2.60
N LEU A 4 -14.97 3.81 3.25
CA LEU A 4 -16.01 4.84 3.36
C LEU A 4 -16.20 5.56 2.02
N LEU A 5 -15.13 5.99 1.39
CA LEU A 5 -15.14 6.77 0.17
C LEU A 5 -15.16 5.89 -1.10
N GLY A 6 -14.37 4.82 -1.13
CA GLY A 6 -14.25 3.91 -2.26
C GLY A 6 -15.27 2.78 -2.27
N GLY A 7 -16.00 2.55 -1.17
CA GLY A 7 -17.00 1.50 -1.04
C GLY A 7 -16.45 0.13 -0.64
N ALA A 8 -15.12 -0.08 -0.74
CA ALA A 8 -14.45 -1.31 -0.37
C ALA A 8 -13.00 -1.02 0.10
N PRO A 9 -12.37 -1.90 0.90
CA PRO A 9 -10.95 -1.85 1.16
C PRO A 9 -10.17 -2.15 -0.13
N PHE A 10 -8.94 -1.64 -0.23
CA PHE A 10 -8.07 -1.83 -1.39
C PHE A 10 -7.79 -3.32 -1.67
N ILE A 11 -7.59 -4.09 -0.62
CA ILE A 11 -7.27 -5.52 -0.68
C ILE A 11 -7.90 -6.27 0.51
N ILE A 12 -8.35 -7.49 0.27
CA ILE A 12 -8.60 -8.48 1.32
C ILE A 12 -7.29 -9.23 1.50
N SER A 13 -6.61 -9.00 2.63
CA SER A 13 -5.31 -9.62 2.88
C SER A 13 -5.40 -11.15 2.82
N GLY A 14 -4.46 -11.77 2.10
CA GLY A 14 -4.32 -13.23 2.06
C GLY A 14 -4.00 -13.85 3.42
N ALA A 15 -3.49 -13.06 4.38
CA ALA A 15 -3.25 -13.53 5.74
C ALA A 15 -4.54 -13.79 6.54
N CYS A 16 -5.62 -13.05 6.25
CA CYS A 16 -6.91 -13.27 6.91
C CYS A 16 -8.05 -12.69 6.07
N GLY A 17 -8.80 -13.55 5.42
CA GLY A 17 -10.01 -13.19 4.68
C GLY A 17 -11.13 -14.18 4.97
N MET A 18 -12.35 -13.68 5.18
CA MET A 18 -13.56 -14.51 5.26
C MET A 18 -14.40 -14.28 4.01
N PHE A 19 -14.81 -15.35 3.39
CA PHE A 19 -15.60 -15.34 2.17
C PHE A 19 -16.86 -16.20 2.35
N ARG A 20 -17.94 -15.78 1.72
CA ARG A 20 -19.10 -16.66 1.55
C ARG A 20 -18.69 -17.80 0.61
N THR A 21 -19.06 -19.01 0.97
CA THR A 21 -18.67 -20.22 0.22
C THR A 21 -19.17 -20.20 -1.22
N ASP A 22 -20.39 -19.69 -1.45
CA ASP A 22 -20.98 -19.55 -2.79
C ASP A 22 -20.16 -18.57 -3.67
N VAL A 23 -19.71 -17.47 -3.09
CA VAL A 23 -18.88 -16.47 -3.78
C VAL A 23 -17.50 -17.05 -4.12
N LEU A 24 -16.89 -17.74 -3.17
CA LEU A 24 -15.57 -18.35 -3.38
C LEU A 24 -15.62 -19.50 -4.40
N ARG A 25 -16.71 -20.29 -4.41
CA ARG A 25 -16.93 -21.32 -5.43
C ARG A 25 -17.11 -20.73 -6.82
N LYS A 26 -17.73 -19.54 -6.91
CA LYS A 26 -18.00 -18.88 -8.20
C LYS A 26 -16.76 -18.24 -8.80
N PHE A 27 -15.95 -17.55 -7.99
CA PHE A 27 -14.82 -16.75 -8.48
C PHE A 27 -13.47 -17.42 -8.27
N GLY A 28 -13.28 -18.08 -7.11
CA GLY A 28 -12.01 -18.73 -6.74
C GLY A 28 -10.81 -17.78 -6.65
N PHE A 29 -9.68 -18.35 -6.35
CA PHE A 29 -8.39 -17.68 -6.52
C PHE A 29 -7.85 -18.02 -7.90
N SER A 30 -7.31 -17.04 -8.61
CA SER A 30 -6.82 -17.22 -9.97
C SER A 30 -5.30 -17.23 -10.02
N ASP A 31 -4.73 -17.98 -10.98
CA ASP A 31 -3.28 -18.11 -11.20
C ASP A 31 -2.70 -17.02 -12.10
N ARG A 32 -3.54 -16.09 -12.60
CA ARG A 32 -3.12 -15.08 -13.58
C ARG A 32 -2.26 -13.96 -12.99
N THR A 33 -2.12 -13.89 -11.66
CA THR A 33 -1.27 -12.95 -10.95
C THR A 33 -0.63 -13.60 -9.73
N LYS A 34 0.48 -13.03 -9.27
CA LYS A 34 1.17 -13.48 -8.04
C LYS A 34 0.61 -12.85 -6.76
N VAL A 35 -0.45 -12.07 -6.87
CA VAL A 35 -1.22 -11.45 -5.79
C VAL A 35 -2.70 -11.78 -5.98
N GLU A 36 -3.01 -13.06 -5.78
CA GLU A 36 -4.32 -13.65 -5.99
C GLU A 36 -5.40 -13.03 -5.12
N ASP A 37 -5.04 -12.57 -3.94
CA ASP A 37 -5.92 -11.90 -2.99
C ASP A 37 -6.35 -10.52 -3.49
N LEU A 38 -5.45 -9.77 -4.11
CA LEU A 38 -5.75 -8.49 -4.74
C LEU A 38 -6.66 -8.68 -5.96
N ASP A 39 -6.32 -9.64 -6.82
CA ASP A 39 -7.11 -9.93 -8.02
C ASP A 39 -8.53 -10.38 -7.68
N LEU A 40 -8.69 -11.25 -6.69
CA LEU A 40 -10.00 -11.66 -6.20
C LEU A 40 -10.76 -10.46 -5.62
N THR A 41 -10.09 -9.61 -4.81
CA THR A 41 -10.71 -8.40 -4.26
C THR A 41 -11.28 -7.51 -5.36
N TRP A 42 -10.48 -7.21 -6.37
CA TRP A 42 -10.89 -6.32 -7.46
C TRP A 42 -11.93 -6.98 -8.36
N THR A 43 -11.86 -8.29 -8.56
CA THR A 43 -12.91 -9.07 -9.26
C THR A 43 -14.24 -8.96 -8.53
N LEU A 44 -14.26 -9.12 -7.21
CA LEU A 44 -15.48 -8.99 -6.41
C LEU A 44 -16.06 -7.59 -6.46
N VAL A 45 -15.20 -6.56 -6.33
CA VAL A 45 -15.63 -5.15 -6.44
C VAL A 45 -16.21 -4.86 -7.81
N ALA A 46 -15.56 -5.32 -8.89
CA ALA A 46 -16.04 -5.14 -10.26
C ALA A 46 -17.41 -5.82 -10.53
N ASN A 47 -17.72 -6.89 -9.78
CA ASN A 47 -19.01 -7.57 -9.85
C ASN A 47 -20.02 -7.07 -8.81
N GLY A 48 -19.77 -5.94 -8.15
CA GLY A 48 -20.71 -5.30 -7.23
C GLY A 48 -20.83 -5.96 -5.85
N TYR A 49 -19.95 -6.87 -5.50
CA TYR A 49 -19.95 -7.49 -4.18
C TYR A 49 -19.48 -6.51 -3.10
N ARG A 50 -20.12 -6.56 -1.95
CA ARG A 50 -19.75 -5.73 -0.79
C ARG A 50 -18.64 -6.41 0.00
N ILE A 51 -17.54 -5.70 0.16
CA ILE A 51 -16.39 -6.12 0.96
C ILE A 51 -16.30 -5.20 2.17
N ARG A 52 -16.09 -5.77 3.34
CA ARG A 52 -15.95 -5.00 4.59
C ARG A 52 -14.72 -5.44 5.35
N GLN A 53 -14.02 -4.46 5.91
CA GLN A 53 -12.92 -4.70 6.83
C GLN A 53 -13.45 -4.72 8.25
N ALA A 54 -13.07 -5.76 9.00
CA ALA A 54 -13.39 -5.89 10.42
C ALA A 54 -12.30 -5.18 11.24
N ASN A 55 -12.54 -3.94 11.64
CA ASN A 55 -11.54 -3.09 12.33
C ASN A 55 -11.10 -3.63 13.70
N ARG A 56 -11.83 -4.56 14.29
CA ARG A 56 -11.51 -5.17 15.60
C ARG A 56 -10.79 -6.52 15.45
N CYS A 57 -10.64 -7.03 14.22
CA CYS A 57 -9.93 -8.27 13.93
C CYS A 57 -8.50 -7.91 13.52
N ILE A 58 -7.56 -8.16 14.42
CA ILE A 58 -6.14 -7.90 14.19
C ILE A 58 -5.44 -9.23 14.01
N VAL A 59 -4.66 -9.36 12.94
CA VAL A 59 -3.87 -10.53 12.61
C VAL A 59 -2.40 -10.13 12.56
N TYR A 60 -1.55 -10.91 13.17
CA TYR A 60 -0.10 -10.73 13.18
C TYR A 60 0.53 -11.80 12.27
N PRO A 61 0.76 -11.49 10.98
CA PRO A 61 1.44 -12.42 10.10
C PRO A 61 2.91 -12.55 10.49
N GLN A 62 3.51 -13.66 10.11
CA GLN A 62 4.96 -13.82 10.24
C GLN A 62 5.64 -12.90 9.22
N GLU A 63 6.55 -12.09 9.70
CA GLU A 63 7.36 -11.19 8.85
C GLU A 63 8.59 -11.92 8.28
N CYS A 64 9.18 -11.34 7.23
CA CYS A 64 10.39 -11.86 6.62
C CYS A 64 11.58 -11.73 7.60
N ASN A 65 12.43 -12.75 7.64
CA ASN A 65 13.60 -12.80 8.53
C ASN A 65 14.86 -12.19 7.91
N SER A 66 14.82 -11.80 6.62
CA SER A 66 15.96 -11.25 5.93
C SER A 66 15.56 -10.17 4.91
N PRO A 67 16.44 -9.18 4.64
CA PRO A 67 16.21 -8.17 3.61
C PRO A 67 16.02 -8.77 2.21
N ARG A 68 16.66 -9.92 1.94
CA ARG A 68 16.53 -10.62 0.66
C ARG A 68 15.13 -11.21 0.45
N GLU A 69 14.53 -11.75 1.51
CA GLU A 69 13.15 -12.26 1.48
C GLU A 69 12.17 -11.11 1.31
N GLU A 70 12.41 -10.01 2.04
CA GLU A 70 11.62 -8.79 1.95
C GLU A 70 11.64 -8.22 0.53
N TRP A 71 12.82 -8.13 -0.10
CA TRP A 71 12.95 -7.69 -1.49
C TRP A 71 12.17 -8.59 -2.47
N ARG A 72 12.22 -9.93 -2.27
CA ARG A 72 11.44 -10.87 -3.08
C ARG A 72 9.94 -10.66 -2.91
N ARG A 73 9.48 -10.40 -1.67
CA ARG A 73 8.10 -10.09 -1.34
C ARG A 73 7.64 -8.81 -2.04
N TRP A 74 8.38 -7.73 -1.91
CA TRP A 74 8.10 -6.45 -2.57
C TRP A 74 8.07 -6.56 -4.10
N ARG A 75 9.05 -7.21 -4.68
CA ARG A 75 9.08 -7.45 -6.13
C ARG A 75 7.85 -8.21 -6.60
N ARG A 76 7.42 -9.23 -5.85
CA ARG A 76 6.20 -9.98 -6.16
C ARG A 76 4.97 -9.08 -6.13
N TRP A 77 4.85 -8.22 -5.13
CA TRP A 77 3.74 -7.28 -4.99
C TRP A 77 3.72 -6.24 -6.11
N ILE A 78 4.84 -5.59 -6.39
CA ILE A 78 4.93 -4.57 -7.45
C ILE A 78 4.49 -5.14 -8.80
N VAL A 79 5.06 -6.30 -9.19
CA VAL A 79 4.70 -6.97 -10.44
C VAL A 79 3.22 -7.39 -10.43
N GLY A 80 2.75 -7.95 -9.32
CA GLY A 80 1.36 -8.37 -9.17
C GLY A 80 0.38 -7.20 -9.27
N TYR A 81 0.68 -6.06 -8.64
CA TYR A 81 -0.14 -4.84 -8.73
C TYR A 81 -0.22 -4.31 -10.17
N ALA A 82 0.91 -4.28 -10.89
CA ALA A 82 0.94 -3.86 -12.29
C ALA A 82 0.05 -4.76 -13.17
N VAL A 83 0.12 -6.08 -12.95
CA VAL A 83 -0.75 -7.05 -13.64
C VAL A 83 -2.22 -6.83 -13.29
N CYS A 84 -2.55 -6.66 -12.01
CA CYS A 84 -3.93 -6.39 -11.57
C CYS A 84 -4.48 -5.09 -12.17
N MET A 85 -3.70 -4.02 -12.20
CA MET A 85 -4.11 -2.76 -12.85
C MET A 85 -4.44 -2.96 -14.33
N ARG A 86 -3.65 -3.77 -15.04
CA ARG A 86 -3.91 -4.09 -16.45
C ARG A 86 -5.17 -4.93 -16.63
N LEU A 87 -5.38 -5.95 -15.77
CA LEU A 87 -6.54 -6.83 -15.83
C LEU A 87 -7.84 -6.08 -15.52
N HIS A 88 -7.79 -5.17 -14.54
CA HIS A 88 -8.95 -4.43 -14.04
C HIS A 88 -8.95 -2.94 -14.45
N LYS A 89 -8.43 -2.61 -15.64
CA LYS A 89 -8.28 -1.22 -16.12
C LYS A 89 -9.58 -0.39 -16.05
N ARG A 90 -10.75 -1.02 -16.25
CA ARG A 90 -12.06 -0.35 -16.15
C ARG A 90 -12.38 0.08 -14.71
N LEU A 91 -11.88 -0.65 -13.72
CA LEU A 91 -12.10 -0.35 -12.31
C LEU A 91 -11.34 0.90 -11.87
N LEU A 92 -10.23 1.26 -12.55
CA LEU A 92 -9.43 2.44 -12.24
C LEU A 92 -10.25 3.74 -12.30
N PHE A 93 -11.19 3.84 -13.23
CA PHE A 93 -12.06 5.01 -13.41
C PHE A 93 -13.36 4.95 -12.59
N SER A 94 -13.52 3.93 -11.76
CA SER A 94 -14.63 3.82 -10.83
C SER A 94 -14.37 4.61 -9.54
N ARG A 95 -15.44 4.79 -8.74
CA ARG A 95 -15.32 5.33 -7.39
C ARG A 95 -14.27 4.57 -6.55
N PHE A 96 -14.21 3.25 -6.66
CA PHE A 96 -13.22 2.43 -6.00
C PHE A 96 -11.79 2.76 -6.49
N GLY A 97 -11.60 2.90 -7.81
CA GLY A 97 -10.31 3.28 -8.38
C GLY A 97 -9.81 4.61 -7.83
N ILE A 98 -10.67 5.63 -7.85
CA ILE A 98 -10.32 6.99 -7.42
C ILE A 98 -9.95 7.05 -5.93
N PHE A 99 -10.70 6.37 -5.05
CA PHE A 99 -10.50 6.50 -3.61
C PHE A 99 -9.69 5.37 -2.96
N SER A 100 -9.43 4.26 -3.66
CA SER A 100 -8.68 3.14 -3.12
C SER A 100 -7.41 2.84 -3.93
N ILE A 101 -7.46 2.85 -5.27
CA ILE A 101 -6.31 2.50 -6.12
C ILE A 101 -5.39 3.70 -6.32
N PHE A 102 -5.92 4.86 -6.75
CA PHE A 102 -5.10 6.04 -7.02
C PHE A 102 -4.32 6.57 -5.81
N PRO A 103 -4.88 6.65 -4.59
CA PRO A 103 -4.09 7.06 -3.43
C PRO A 103 -2.90 6.15 -3.17
N MET A 104 -3.07 4.83 -3.34
CA MET A 104 -1.97 3.88 -3.20
C MET A 104 -0.90 4.07 -4.29
N LEU A 105 -1.34 4.28 -5.54
CA LEU A 105 -0.45 4.57 -6.65
C LEU A 105 0.32 5.88 -6.44
N LEU A 106 -0.34 6.93 -5.95
CA LEU A 106 0.30 8.21 -5.63
C LEU A 106 1.37 8.08 -4.55
N VAL A 107 1.13 7.26 -3.51
CA VAL A 107 2.15 6.99 -2.47
C VAL A 107 3.39 6.33 -3.08
N VAL A 108 3.19 5.34 -3.95
CA VAL A 108 4.30 4.66 -4.63
C VAL A 108 5.05 5.61 -5.57
N LEU A 109 4.34 6.37 -6.40
CA LEU A 109 4.94 7.34 -7.32
C LEU A 109 5.68 8.46 -6.58
N TYR A 110 5.15 8.89 -5.45
CA TYR A 110 5.78 9.88 -4.58
C TYR A 110 7.09 9.34 -3.99
N GLY A 111 7.09 8.10 -3.47
CA GLY A 111 8.30 7.44 -2.97
C GLY A 111 9.37 7.28 -4.06
N VAL A 112 8.98 6.86 -5.26
CA VAL A 112 9.89 6.80 -6.42
C VAL A 112 10.40 8.19 -6.80
N GLY A 113 9.53 9.20 -6.77
CA GLY A 113 9.91 10.59 -7.06
C GLY A 113 10.96 11.12 -6.08
N ILE A 114 10.78 10.85 -4.77
CA ILE A 114 11.80 11.22 -3.75
C ILE A 114 13.11 10.50 -4.02
N TYR A 115 13.08 9.20 -4.28
CA TYR A 115 14.28 8.43 -4.57
C TYR A 115 15.02 8.99 -5.77
N LEU A 116 14.33 9.28 -6.86
CA LEU A 116 14.93 9.87 -8.07
C LEU A 116 15.48 11.28 -7.79
N THR A 117 14.77 12.13 -7.06
CA THR A 117 15.26 13.47 -6.73
C THR A 117 16.47 13.46 -5.81
N THR A 118 16.57 12.52 -4.86
CA THR A 118 17.77 12.37 -4.02
C THR A 118 18.96 11.88 -4.83
N TRP A 119 18.74 11.03 -5.83
CA TRP A 119 19.80 10.54 -6.73
C TRP A 119 20.31 11.63 -7.71
N PHE A 120 19.40 12.48 -8.22
CA PHE A 120 19.74 13.60 -9.12
C PHE A 120 20.03 14.91 -8.40
N ASN A 121 20.17 14.89 -7.06
CA ASN A 121 20.30 16.09 -6.23
C ASN A 121 21.53 16.94 -6.58
N GLU A 122 22.63 16.34 -7.06
CA GLU A 122 23.80 17.09 -7.54
C GLU A 122 23.47 17.97 -8.75
N PHE A 123 22.47 17.60 -9.56
CA PHE A 123 22.08 18.35 -10.76
C PHE A 123 21.09 19.51 -10.46
N ILE A 124 20.37 19.46 -9.34
CA ILE A 124 19.27 20.37 -9.00
C ILE A 124 19.64 21.38 -7.91
N THR A 125 20.74 21.17 -7.17
CA THR A 125 21.11 21.95 -5.98
C THR A 125 21.64 23.38 -6.26
N THR A 126 21.82 23.75 -7.51
CA THR A 126 22.37 25.07 -7.89
C THR A 126 21.33 26.19 -8.04
N GLY A 127 20.07 25.95 -7.72
CA GLY A 127 18.98 26.94 -7.88
C GLY A 127 18.07 27.07 -6.64
N PRO A 128 17.24 28.13 -6.58
CA PRO A 128 16.31 28.36 -5.47
C PRO A 128 15.30 27.21 -5.26
N HIS A 129 15.10 26.36 -6.27
CA HIS A 129 14.28 25.17 -6.19
C HIS A 129 14.95 24.01 -5.42
N GLY A 130 16.27 24.01 -5.28
CA GLY A 130 17.03 22.98 -4.55
C GLY A 130 16.71 22.95 -3.05
N VAL A 131 16.41 24.10 -2.44
CA VAL A 131 16.01 24.18 -1.03
C VAL A 131 14.68 23.51 -0.78
N VAL A 132 13.71 23.69 -1.68
CA VAL A 132 12.38 23.08 -1.59
C VAL A 132 12.48 21.56 -1.73
N LEU A 133 13.29 21.07 -2.67
CA LEU A 133 13.51 19.63 -2.88
C LEU A 133 14.25 18.99 -1.71
N ALA A 134 15.24 19.67 -1.10
CA ALA A 134 15.95 19.21 0.09
C ALA A 134 15.01 19.09 1.31
N MET A 135 13.94 19.86 1.36
CA MET A 135 12.95 19.77 2.45
C MET A 135 12.00 18.56 2.31
N PHE A 136 11.87 17.95 1.14
CA PHE A 136 10.97 16.81 0.91
C PHE A 136 11.28 15.59 1.81
N PRO A 137 12.53 15.15 1.97
CA PRO A 137 12.86 14.06 2.89
C PRO A 137 12.47 14.39 4.34
N LEU A 138 12.68 15.63 4.78
CA LEU A 138 12.30 16.06 6.12
C LEU A 138 10.78 16.08 6.34
N ILE A 139 10.03 16.54 5.35
CA ILE A 139 8.56 16.49 5.37
C ILE A 139 8.09 15.04 5.44
N TRP A 140 8.70 14.15 4.65
CA TRP A 140 8.37 12.73 4.66
C TRP A 140 8.66 12.06 5.99
N ILE A 141 9.83 12.31 6.57
CA ILE A 141 10.17 11.84 7.93
C ILE A 141 9.15 12.36 8.93
N GLY A 142 8.76 13.63 8.84
CA GLY A 142 7.73 14.22 9.68
C GLY A 142 6.37 13.48 9.54
N VAL A 143 5.93 13.21 8.33
CA VAL A 143 4.69 12.46 8.06
C VAL A 143 4.75 11.05 8.64
N VAL A 144 5.86 10.33 8.45
CA VAL A 144 6.06 8.98 8.99
C VAL A 144 6.08 9.00 10.52
N CYS A 145 6.72 10.00 11.14
CA CYS A 145 6.70 10.17 12.60
C CYS A 145 5.29 10.42 13.14
N VAL A 146 4.49 11.25 12.45
CA VAL A 146 3.08 11.51 12.83
C VAL A 146 2.24 10.24 12.70
N ILE A 147 2.38 9.50 11.60
CA ILE A 147 1.68 8.23 11.40
C ILE A 147 2.12 7.21 12.45
N GLY A 148 3.42 7.12 12.74
CA GLY A 148 3.98 6.24 13.78
C GLY A 148 3.46 6.58 15.17
N ALA A 149 3.41 7.87 15.52
CA ALA A 149 2.87 8.35 16.80
C ALA A 149 1.36 8.05 16.92
N PHE A 150 0.59 8.28 15.87
CA PHE A 150 -0.82 7.94 15.82
C PHE A 150 -1.07 6.43 15.96
N SER A 151 -0.28 5.62 15.26
CA SER A 151 -0.32 4.16 15.35
C SER A 151 0.05 3.67 16.75
N ALA A 152 1.09 4.24 17.36
CA ALA A 152 1.52 3.93 18.73
C ALA A 152 0.45 4.27 19.76
N TRP A 153 -0.22 5.41 19.59
CA TRP A 153 -1.35 5.81 20.44
C TRP A 153 -2.54 4.86 20.29
N PHE A 154 -2.89 4.52 19.04
CA PHE A 154 -4.03 3.64 18.75
C PHE A 154 -3.81 2.21 19.28
N HIS A 155 -2.60 1.66 19.10
CA HIS A 155 -2.23 0.32 19.54
C HIS A 155 -1.68 0.26 20.97
N ARG A 156 -1.59 1.40 21.67
CA ARG A 156 -0.99 1.54 23.00
C ARG A 156 0.44 1.00 23.10
N CYS A 157 1.19 1.06 22.01
CA CYS A 157 2.56 0.57 21.89
C CYS A 157 3.53 1.73 21.63
N TRP A 158 3.93 2.43 22.68
CA TRP A 158 4.78 3.64 22.60
C TRP A 158 6.21 3.38 22.08
N LEU A 159 6.66 2.12 22.08
CA LEU A 159 7.91 1.71 21.46
C LEU A 159 7.94 1.94 19.93
N LEU A 160 6.79 2.07 19.28
CA LEU A 160 6.71 2.37 17.85
C LEU A 160 7.10 3.80 17.52
N VAL A 161 6.99 4.74 18.46
CA VAL A 161 7.31 6.16 18.20
C VAL A 161 8.78 6.36 17.84
N PRO A 162 9.77 5.91 18.65
CA PRO A 162 11.17 6.05 18.31
C PRO A 162 11.61 5.19 17.12
N LEU A 163 10.85 4.14 16.79
CA LEU A 163 11.14 3.27 15.65
C LEU A 163 10.53 3.77 14.34
N ALA A 164 9.59 4.71 14.40
CA ALA A 164 8.94 5.25 13.20
C ALA A 164 9.93 5.82 12.16
N PRO A 165 10.97 6.59 12.53
CA PRO A 165 12.00 7.06 11.57
C PRO A 165 12.77 5.92 10.90
N LEU A 166 12.98 4.79 11.59
CA LEU A 166 13.67 3.63 11.03
C LEU A 166 12.88 2.95 9.92
N SER A 167 11.55 3.10 9.91
CA SER A 167 10.72 2.58 8.82
C SER A 167 11.02 3.26 7.47
N VAL A 168 11.52 4.50 7.49
CA VAL A 168 11.98 5.21 6.28
C VAL A 168 13.21 4.52 5.69
N VAL A 169 14.14 4.10 6.53
CA VAL A 169 15.36 3.37 6.10
C VAL A 169 15.01 1.97 5.58
N TYR A 170 13.92 1.39 6.07
CA TYR A 170 13.46 0.06 5.65
C TYR A 170 12.72 0.09 4.30
N VAL A 171 12.18 1.24 3.91
CA VAL A 171 11.49 1.43 2.63
C VAL A 171 12.43 1.92 1.54
N LEU A 172 13.57 2.53 1.91
CA LEU A 172 14.65 2.93 0.99
C LEU A 172 15.62 1.78 0.73
#